data_c6f3e75e0669533595f96ccf87aec22d
#
_entry.id   c6f3e75e0669533595f96ccf87aec22d
#
_cell.length_a   1.000
_cell.length_b   1.000
_cell.length_c   1.000
_cell.angle_alpha   90.00
_cell.angle_beta   90.00
_cell.angle_gamma   90.00
#
_symmetry.space_group_name_H-M   'P 1'
#
loop_
_entity.id
_entity.type
_entity.pdbx_description
1 polymer ?
#
loop_
_entity_poly.entity_id
_entity_poly.type
_entity_poly.pdbx_seq_one_letter_code
_entity_poly.pdbx_strand_id
1 'polypeptide(L)'
;MILLAALLAAPAQALELKPWSGGPTPRLELSDLDGKAHRLADYRGRAVLVNFWATWCAPCREEMPSFERLRASLEGRAVVLAVNLAEPEPRIRRFLDTVTVRYPVLLDRDGATARAWQARVLPATYVVGPDGAIRYRHLGELDWSSPEVRELILKLLK
;
A
#
# COMPACT_ATOMS: atom_id res chain seq x y z
N MET A 1 -15.98 -34.43 37.99
CA MET A 1 -16.35 -33.13 37.34
C MET A 1 -15.25 -32.74 36.38
N ILE A 2 -15.49 -32.94 35.10
CA ILE A 2 -14.53 -32.60 34.05
C ILE A 2 -14.95 -31.21 33.51
N LEU A 3 -14.15 -30.17 33.78
CA LEU A 3 -14.35 -28.83 33.22
C LEU A 3 -13.91 -28.86 31.76
N LEU A 4 -14.89 -28.81 30.84
CA LEU A 4 -14.65 -28.60 29.43
C LEU A 4 -14.31 -27.10 29.22
N ALA A 5 -13.04 -26.78 29.03
CA ALA A 5 -12.62 -25.44 28.62
C ALA A 5 -13.03 -25.22 27.15
N ALA A 6 -14.08 -24.43 26.94
CA ALA A 6 -14.46 -23.97 25.60
C ALA A 6 -13.40 -23.00 25.10
N LEU A 7 -12.60 -23.40 24.12
CA LEU A 7 -11.77 -22.47 23.33
C LEU A 7 -12.70 -21.58 22.52
N LEU A 8 -12.88 -20.34 22.97
CA LEU A 8 -13.50 -19.29 22.16
C LEU A 8 -12.52 -18.93 21.03
N ALA A 9 -12.76 -19.47 19.84
CA ALA A 9 -12.09 -19.00 18.63
C ALA A 9 -12.48 -17.53 18.42
N ALA A 10 -11.49 -16.64 18.46
CA ALA A 10 -11.70 -15.25 18.07
C ALA A 10 -12.21 -15.22 16.62
N PRO A 11 -13.21 -14.37 16.28
CA PRO A 11 -13.67 -14.27 14.91
C PRO A 11 -12.51 -13.83 14.05
N ALA A 12 -12.21 -14.58 12.97
CA ALA A 12 -11.29 -14.14 11.94
C ALA A 12 -11.83 -12.81 11.39
N GLN A 13 -11.08 -11.73 11.61
CA GLN A 13 -11.45 -10.44 11.04
C GLN A 13 -11.42 -10.58 9.52
N ALA A 14 -12.59 -10.37 8.90
CA ALA A 14 -12.70 -10.45 7.44
C ALA A 14 -11.73 -9.44 6.81
N LEU A 15 -10.90 -9.90 5.89
CA LEU A 15 -9.97 -9.04 5.16
C LEU A 15 -10.76 -7.92 4.45
N GLU A 16 -10.52 -6.67 4.85
CA GLU A 16 -11.29 -5.51 4.35
C GLU A 16 -10.85 -5.04 2.95
N LEU A 17 -10.04 -5.84 2.24
CA LEU A 17 -9.66 -5.57 0.86
C LEU A 17 -10.84 -5.81 -0.07
N LYS A 18 -11.35 -4.73 -0.66
CA LYS A 18 -12.48 -4.80 -1.60
C LYS A 18 -11.98 -5.03 -3.02
N PRO A 19 -12.57 -5.98 -3.79
CA PRO A 19 -12.28 -6.10 -5.21
C PRO A 19 -12.45 -4.77 -5.93
N TRP A 20 -11.54 -4.47 -6.87
CA TRP A 20 -11.59 -3.23 -7.63
C TRP A 20 -12.68 -3.30 -8.71
N SER A 21 -13.55 -2.28 -8.76
CA SER A 21 -14.60 -2.12 -9.76
C SER A 21 -14.59 -0.73 -10.42
N GLY A 22 -13.51 0.04 -10.19
CA GLY A 22 -13.42 1.44 -10.65
C GLY A 22 -12.92 1.63 -12.08
N GLY A 23 -12.92 0.57 -12.90
CA GLY A 23 -12.49 0.64 -14.29
C GLY A 23 -11.00 0.30 -14.51
N PRO A 24 -10.45 0.65 -15.69
CA PRO A 24 -9.04 0.40 -16.02
C PRO A 24 -8.08 1.05 -15.02
N THR A 25 -6.91 0.42 -14.81
CA THR A 25 -5.85 0.98 -13.98
C THR A 25 -5.38 2.32 -14.53
N PRO A 26 -5.48 3.42 -13.79
CA PRO A 26 -4.98 4.70 -14.27
C PRO A 26 -3.45 4.71 -14.40
N ARG A 27 -2.93 5.58 -15.27
CA ARG A 27 -1.48 5.76 -15.40
C ARG A 27 -0.89 6.20 -14.07
N LEU A 28 0.27 5.63 -13.73
CA LEU A 28 1.14 6.10 -12.65
C LEU A 28 2.53 6.30 -13.24
N GLU A 29 2.99 7.52 -13.22
CA GLU A 29 4.36 7.92 -13.60
C GLU A 29 4.74 9.15 -12.77
N LEU A 30 5.56 8.95 -11.76
CA LEU A 30 5.98 9.98 -10.80
C LEU A 30 7.46 9.82 -10.49
N SER A 31 8.09 10.92 -10.09
CA SER A 31 9.45 10.88 -9.54
C SER A 31 9.42 10.65 -8.04
N ASP A 32 10.42 9.94 -7.53
CA ASP A 32 10.69 9.85 -6.10
C ASP A 32 11.47 11.06 -5.59
N LEU A 33 11.80 11.04 -4.30
CA LEU A 33 12.56 12.10 -3.62
C LEU A 33 13.99 12.28 -4.18
N ASP A 34 14.55 11.27 -4.84
CA ASP A 34 15.90 11.33 -5.43
C ASP A 34 15.85 11.69 -6.93
N GLY A 35 14.65 12.00 -7.43
CA GLY A 35 14.43 12.39 -8.82
C GLY A 35 14.32 11.21 -9.79
N LYS A 36 14.36 9.96 -9.30
CA LYS A 36 14.19 8.79 -10.15
C LYS A 36 12.73 8.65 -10.56
N ALA A 37 12.50 8.48 -11.86
CA ALA A 37 11.15 8.21 -12.39
C ALA A 37 10.72 6.77 -12.12
N HIS A 38 9.46 6.61 -11.70
CA HIS A 38 8.79 5.33 -11.47
C HIS A 38 7.53 5.27 -12.30
N ARG A 39 7.44 4.28 -13.17
CA ARG A 39 6.24 3.97 -13.96
C ARG A 39 5.66 2.65 -13.48
N LEU A 40 4.36 2.55 -13.35
CA LEU A 40 3.73 1.28 -12.95
C LEU A 40 4.12 0.14 -13.90
N ALA A 41 4.29 0.43 -15.18
CA ALA A 41 4.70 -0.54 -16.19
C ALA A 41 6.08 -1.19 -15.93
N ASP A 42 6.98 -0.48 -15.22
CA ASP A 42 8.33 -0.98 -14.89
C ASP A 42 8.31 -2.09 -13.82
N TYR A 43 7.15 -2.30 -13.21
CA TYR A 43 6.94 -3.28 -12.14
C TYR A 43 6.15 -4.52 -12.60
N ARG A 44 5.96 -4.71 -13.90
CA ARG A 44 5.32 -5.91 -14.46
C ARG A 44 5.97 -7.19 -13.94
N GLY A 45 5.17 -8.22 -13.72
CA GLY A 45 5.63 -9.49 -13.16
C GLY A 45 5.70 -9.51 -11.61
N ARG A 46 5.45 -8.38 -10.96
CA ARG A 46 5.40 -8.25 -9.49
C ARG A 46 4.05 -7.74 -9.03
N ALA A 47 3.66 -8.05 -7.81
CA ALA A 47 2.56 -7.34 -7.16
C ALA A 47 3.03 -5.93 -6.75
N VAL A 48 2.17 -4.92 -6.92
CA VAL A 48 2.49 -3.55 -6.51
C VAL A 48 1.40 -3.04 -5.58
N LEU A 49 1.82 -2.56 -4.41
CA LEU A 49 0.95 -1.84 -3.49
C LEU A 49 1.18 -0.35 -3.71
N VAL A 50 0.19 0.33 -4.28
CA VAL A 50 0.21 1.79 -4.47
C VAL A 50 -0.56 2.41 -3.30
N ASN A 51 0.18 3.05 -2.39
CA ASN A 51 -0.36 3.65 -1.17
C ASN A 51 -0.33 5.18 -1.29
N PHE A 52 -1.50 5.81 -1.22
CA PHE A 52 -1.63 7.27 -1.15
C PHE A 52 -1.65 7.70 0.32
N TRP A 53 -0.78 8.67 0.66
CA TRP A 53 -0.55 9.09 2.04
C TRP A 53 -0.13 10.55 2.17
N ALA A 54 -0.12 11.06 3.40
CA ALA A 54 0.44 12.37 3.74
C ALA A 54 1.07 12.37 5.14
N THR A 55 1.99 13.28 5.41
CA THR A 55 2.68 13.36 6.72
C THR A 55 1.75 13.72 7.87
N TRP A 56 0.66 14.45 7.60
CA TRP A 56 -0.36 14.83 8.58
C TRP A 56 -1.41 13.74 8.85
N CYS A 57 -1.41 12.68 8.08
CA CYS A 57 -2.37 11.58 8.18
C CYS A 57 -1.88 10.56 9.23
N ALA A 58 -2.44 10.59 10.44
CA ALA A 58 -2.03 9.69 11.53
C ALA A 58 -2.16 8.20 11.15
N PRO A 59 -3.30 7.68 10.64
CA PRO A 59 -3.41 6.28 10.25
C PRO A 59 -2.45 5.88 9.11
N CYS A 60 -2.08 6.82 8.23
CA CYS A 60 -1.07 6.54 7.21
C CYS A 60 0.30 6.21 7.84
N ARG A 61 0.66 6.94 8.90
CA ARG A 61 1.94 6.73 9.61
C ARG A 61 1.95 5.42 10.38
N GLU A 62 0.83 5.06 10.98
CA GLU A 62 0.68 3.82 11.77
C GLU A 62 0.86 2.56 10.89
N GLU A 63 0.41 2.58 9.64
CA GLU A 63 0.54 1.42 8.74
C GLU A 63 1.94 1.25 8.08
N MET A 64 2.77 2.30 8.03
CA MET A 64 4.07 2.27 7.34
C MET A 64 5.00 1.12 7.74
N PRO A 65 5.16 0.78 9.04
CA PRO A 65 5.99 -0.36 9.44
C PRO A 65 5.47 -1.70 8.91
N SER A 66 4.15 -1.83 8.72
CA SER A 66 3.57 -3.07 8.18
C SER A 66 3.89 -3.27 6.69
N PHE A 67 3.97 -2.20 5.91
CA PHE A 67 4.46 -2.26 4.53
C PHE A 67 5.92 -2.75 4.45
N GLU A 68 6.79 -2.28 5.35
CA GLU A 68 8.18 -2.75 5.40
C GLU A 68 8.27 -4.24 5.73
N ARG A 69 7.50 -4.72 6.71
CA ARG A 69 7.44 -6.15 7.05
C ARG A 69 6.91 -6.99 5.88
N LEU A 70 5.84 -6.55 5.22
CA LEU A 70 5.29 -7.24 4.05
C LEU A 70 6.32 -7.33 2.94
N ARG A 71 6.94 -6.21 2.57
CA ARG A 71 7.95 -6.13 1.52
C ARG A 71 9.11 -7.10 1.79
N ALA A 72 9.63 -7.10 3.03
CA ALA A 72 10.69 -8.01 3.44
C ALA A 72 10.28 -9.49 3.33
N SER A 73 9.04 -9.83 3.70
CA SER A 73 8.53 -11.20 3.67
C SER A 73 8.29 -11.76 2.26
N LEU A 74 8.18 -10.89 1.26
CA LEU A 74 7.90 -11.25 -0.14
C LEU A 74 9.13 -11.23 -1.05
N GLU A 75 10.33 -10.92 -0.50
CA GLU A 75 11.63 -11.09 -1.17
C GLU A 75 11.68 -10.50 -2.60
N GLY A 76 11.17 -9.27 -2.76
CA GLY A 76 11.15 -8.55 -4.05
C GLY A 76 10.04 -8.95 -5.03
N ARG A 77 9.20 -9.94 -4.68
CA ARG A 77 8.02 -10.30 -5.49
C ARG A 77 6.88 -9.29 -5.37
N ALA A 78 6.90 -8.46 -4.34
CA ALA A 78 6.00 -7.33 -4.19
C ALA A 78 6.79 -6.04 -3.95
N VAL A 79 6.24 -4.94 -4.44
CA VAL A 79 6.78 -3.59 -4.32
C VAL A 79 5.74 -2.69 -3.67
N VAL A 80 6.19 -1.79 -2.80
CA VAL A 80 5.36 -0.70 -2.27
C VAL A 80 5.79 0.59 -2.96
N LEU A 81 4.84 1.35 -3.48
CA LEU A 81 5.01 2.69 -4.02
C LEU A 81 4.17 3.65 -3.17
N ALA A 82 4.81 4.40 -2.29
CA ALA A 82 4.13 5.34 -1.42
C ALA A 82 4.00 6.71 -2.10
N VAL A 83 2.79 7.05 -2.55
CA VAL A 83 2.50 8.29 -3.27
C VAL A 83 2.10 9.37 -2.26
N ASN A 84 2.96 10.36 -2.06
CA ASN A 84 2.65 11.49 -1.18
C ASN A 84 1.77 12.52 -1.91
N LEU A 85 0.70 12.92 -1.23
CA LEU A 85 -0.32 13.81 -1.78
C LEU A 85 0.06 15.29 -1.55
N ALA A 86 0.62 15.92 -2.58
CA ALA A 86 0.77 17.37 -2.74
C ALA A 86 1.44 18.11 -1.57
N GLU A 87 2.34 17.46 -0.82
CA GLU A 87 3.11 18.13 0.23
C GLU A 87 4.46 18.65 -0.30
N PRO A 88 4.98 19.75 0.28
CA PRO A 88 6.32 20.22 -0.03
C PRO A 88 7.39 19.18 0.32
N GLU A 89 8.31 18.93 -0.59
CA GLU A 89 9.39 17.93 -0.43
C GLU A 89 10.18 18.08 0.89
N PRO A 90 10.56 19.29 1.37
CA PRO A 90 11.26 19.45 2.64
C PRO A 90 10.46 18.92 3.84
N ARG A 91 9.12 18.99 3.79
CA ARG A 91 8.25 18.44 4.83
C ARG A 91 8.28 16.92 4.83
N ILE A 92 8.20 16.31 3.64
CA ILE A 92 8.26 14.87 3.47
C ILE A 92 9.60 14.33 3.98
N ARG A 93 10.73 14.94 3.58
CA ARG A 93 12.07 14.53 4.00
C ARG A 93 12.22 14.58 5.53
N ARG A 94 11.83 15.70 6.15
CA ARG A 94 11.86 15.84 7.61
C ARG A 94 11.05 14.77 8.33
N PHE A 95 9.90 14.40 7.80
CA PHE A 95 9.11 13.30 8.35
C PHE A 95 9.83 11.96 8.20
N LEU A 96 10.40 11.66 7.04
CA LEU A 96 11.11 10.41 6.77
C LEU A 96 12.39 10.26 7.61
N ASP A 97 12.97 11.34 8.13
CA ASP A 97 14.06 11.27 9.12
C ASP A 97 13.61 10.64 10.45
N THR A 98 12.30 10.58 10.70
CA THR A 98 11.72 10.03 11.94
C THR A 98 11.22 8.59 11.82
N VAL A 99 11.17 8.03 10.60
CA VAL A 99 10.64 6.68 10.32
C VAL A 99 11.56 5.94 9.37
N THR A 100 11.60 4.61 9.50
CA THR A 100 12.38 3.77 8.57
C THR A 100 11.50 3.35 7.41
N VAL A 101 11.70 3.93 6.23
CA VAL A 101 11.04 3.59 4.97
C VAL A 101 12.10 3.29 3.92
N ARG A 102 12.06 2.07 3.34
CA ARG A 102 13.01 1.59 2.32
C ARG A 102 12.37 1.35 0.96
N TYR A 103 11.09 1.68 0.81
CA TYR A 103 10.38 1.65 -0.46
C TYR A 103 10.29 3.06 -1.06
N PRO A 104 10.11 3.20 -2.39
CA PRO A 104 10.03 4.49 -3.06
C PRO A 104 8.90 5.37 -2.51
N VAL A 105 9.23 6.63 -2.22
CA VAL A 105 8.26 7.69 -1.87
C VAL A 105 8.14 8.61 -3.07
N LEU A 106 6.99 8.56 -3.74
CA LEU A 106 6.70 9.27 -4.98
C LEU A 106 5.99 10.59 -4.69
N LEU A 107 6.24 11.58 -5.53
CA LEU A 107 5.75 12.94 -5.36
C LEU A 107 4.60 13.25 -6.32
N ASP A 108 3.37 13.20 -5.85
CA ASP A 108 2.18 13.65 -6.60
C ASP A 108 1.93 15.14 -6.30
N ARG A 109 2.77 16.00 -6.88
CA ARG A 109 2.90 17.43 -6.52
C ARG A 109 1.61 18.24 -6.67
N ASP A 110 0.77 17.88 -7.62
CA ASP A 110 -0.50 18.55 -7.92
C ASP A 110 -1.73 17.70 -7.55
N GLY A 111 -1.53 16.50 -7.01
CA GLY A 111 -2.59 15.56 -6.65
C GLY A 111 -3.32 14.96 -7.86
N ALA A 112 -2.78 15.10 -9.07
CA ALA A 112 -3.44 14.60 -10.28
C ALA A 112 -3.51 13.07 -10.30
N THR A 113 -2.46 12.39 -9.84
CA THR A 113 -2.44 10.93 -9.75
C THR A 113 -3.46 10.44 -8.72
N ALA A 114 -3.50 11.04 -7.55
CA ALA A 114 -4.49 10.69 -6.51
C ALA A 114 -5.93 10.85 -7.02
N ARG A 115 -6.21 11.94 -7.75
CA ARG A 115 -7.53 12.13 -8.38
C ARG A 115 -7.86 11.06 -9.41
N ALA A 116 -6.91 10.75 -10.30
CA ALA A 116 -7.10 9.71 -11.33
C ALA A 116 -7.34 8.32 -10.71
N TRP A 117 -6.67 8.01 -9.59
CA TRP A 117 -6.83 6.77 -8.83
C TRP A 117 -8.02 6.79 -7.88
N GLN A 118 -8.80 7.88 -7.85
CA GLN A 118 -9.94 8.05 -6.95
C GLN A 118 -9.57 7.91 -5.45
N ALA A 119 -8.35 8.29 -5.09
CA ALA A 119 -7.84 8.30 -3.72
C ALA A 119 -8.33 9.56 -2.98
N ARG A 120 -9.61 9.59 -2.62
CA ARG A 120 -10.29 10.75 -1.99
C ARG A 120 -10.17 10.77 -0.47
N VAL A 121 -9.79 9.66 0.12
CA VAL A 121 -9.61 9.45 1.57
C VAL A 121 -8.23 8.87 1.78
N LEU A 122 -7.53 9.27 2.84
CA LEU A 122 -6.21 8.74 3.19
C LEU A 122 -6.27 7.94 4.50
N PRO A 123 -5.49 6.87 4.60
CA PRO A 123 -4.75 6.22 3.51
C PRO A 123 -5.66 5.53 2.51
N ALA A 124 -5.23 5.46 1.26
CA ALA A 124 -5.87 4.66 0.23
C ALA A 124 -4.82 3.76 -0.43
N THR A 125 -5.03 2.46 -0.40
CA THR A 125 -4.07 1.51 -0.96
C THR A 125 -4.72 0.63 -2.02
N TYR A 126 -4.03 0.50 -3.13
CA TYR A 126 -4.44 -0.32 -4.28
C TYR A 126 -3.46 -1.46 -4.47
N VAL A 127 -3.97 -2.67 -4.54
CA VAL A 127 -3.17 -3.86 -4.84
C VAL A 127 -3.27 -4.14 -6.34
N VAL A 128 -2.14 -4.00 -7.02
CA VAL A 128 -2.00 -4.19 -8.46
C VAL A 128 -1.36 -5.56 -8.72
N GLY A 129 -1.93 -6.33 -9.62
CA GLY A 129 -1.40 -7.63 -10.02
C GLY A 129 -0.20 -7.53 -10.96
N PRO A 130 0.48 -8.67 -11.25
CA PRO A 130 1.66 -8.73 -12.11
C PRO A 130 1.43 -8.24 -13.55
N ASP A 131 0.20 -8.30 -14.00
CA ASP A 131 -0.25 -7.78 -15.30
C ASP A 131 -0.53 -6.26 -15.30
N GLY A 132 -0.32 -5.59 -14.16
CA GLY A 132 -0.55 -4.15 -13.97
C GLY A 132 -2.02 -3.76 -13.82
N ALA A 133 -2.94 -4.71 -13.61
CA ALA A 133 -4.33 -4.41 -13.32
C ALA A 133 -4.57 -4.29 -11.81
N ILE A 134 -5.32 -3.28 -11.37
CA ILE A 134 -5.76 -3.18 -9.98
C ILE A 134 -6.67 -4.36 -9.67
N ARG A 135 -6.39 -5.07 -8.58
CA ARG A 135 -7.19 -6.20 -8.09
C ARG A 135 -8.05 -5.83 -6.90
N TYR A 136 -7.45 -5.09 -5.98
CA TYR A 136 -8.13 -4.72 -4.73
C TYR A 136 -7.84 -3.27 -4.36
N ARG A 137 -8.74 -2.72 -3.54
CA ARG A 137 -8.59 -1.42 -2.89
C ARG A 137 -8.93 -1.56 -1.41
N HIS A 138 -8.16 -0.86 -0.58
CA HIS A 138 -8.48 -0.62 0.82
C HIS A 138 -8.45 0.88 1.12
N LEU A 139 -9.40 1.35 1.94
CA LEU A 139 -9.46 2.73 2.43
C LEU A 139 -9.38 2.69 3.96
N GLY A 140 -8.44 3.43 4.52
CA GLY A 140 -8.13 3.43 5.94
C GLY A 140 -6.89 2.61 6.28
N GLU A 141 -6.55 2.57 7.56
CA GLU A 141 -5.41 1.83 8.09
C GLU A 141 -5.63 0.32 8.01
N LEU A 142 -4.56 -0.41 7.70
CA LEU A 142 -4.54 -1.87 7.70
C LEU A 142 -3.15 -2.38 8.13
N ASP A 143 -3.11 -3.50 8.84
CA ASP A 143 -1.86 -4.26 9.01
C ASP A 143 -1.53 -5.03 7.72
N TRP A 144 -0.73 -4.40 6.86
CA TRP A 144 -0.32 -4.98 5.57
C TRP A 144 0.57 -6.21 5.73
N SER A 145 1.16 -6.42 6.91
CA SER A 145 1.98 -7.60 7.21
C SER A 145 1.20 -8.81 7.71
N SER A 146 -0.13 -8.70 7.83
CA SER A 146 -0.95 -9.81 8.29
C SER A 146 -0.83 -11.05 7.38
N PRO A 147 -0.95 -12.27 7.93
CA PRO A 147 -0.89 -13.50 7.13
C PRO A 147 -1.91 -13.52 6.00
N GLU A 148 -3.09 -12.98 6.21
CA GLU A 148 -4.19 -12.93 5.24
C GLU A 148 -3.84 -12.06 4.04
N VAL A 149 -3.29 -10.86 4.27
CA VAL A 149 -2.81 -9.96 3.21
C VAL A 149 -1.68 -10.62 2.43
N ARG A 150 -0.69 -11.19 3.15
CA ARG A 150 0.44 -11.87 2.53
C ARG A 150 -0.01 -13.03 1.64
N GLU A 151 -0.94 -13.85 2.11
CA GLU A 151 -1.48 -14.98 1.34
C GLU A 151 -2.23 -14.50 0.09
N LEU A 152 -3.05 -13.43 0.22
CA LEU A 152 -3.77 -12.84 -0.91
C LEU A 152 -2.79 -12.37 -1.99
N ILE A 153 -1.71 -11.66 -1.61
CA ILE A 153 -0.69 -11.19 -2.56
C ILE A 153 0.03 -12.37 -3.21
N LEU A 154 0.36 -13.43 -2.45
CA LEU A 154 0.98 -14.62 -3.01
C LEU A 154 0.08 -15.35 -4.03
N LYS A 155 -1.24 -15.31 -3.85
CA LYS A 155 -2.20 -15.85 -4.81
C LYS A 155 -2.21 -15.07 -6.14
N LEU A 156 -1.95 -13.76 -6.10
CA LEU A 156 -1.86 -12.94 -7.31
C LEU A 156 -0.59 -13.20 -8.14
N LEU A 157 0.42 -13.81 -7.52
CA LEU A 157 1.74 -14.08 -8.14
C LEU A 157 1.84 -15.47 -8.78
N LYS A 158 0.77 -16.26 -8.73
CA LYS A 158 0.65 -17.58 -9.35
C LYS A 158 0.07 -17.47 -10.75
#